data_2a1699b1e190b97c6d1fcc8f135a18bc
#
_entry.id   2a1699b1e190b97c6d1fcc8f135a18bc
#
_cell.length_a   1.000
_cell.length_b   1.000
_cell.length_c   1.000
_cell.angle_alpha   90.00
_cell.angle_beta   90.00
_cell.angle_gamma   90.00
#
_symmetry.space_group_name_H-M   'P 1'
#
loop_
_entity.id
_entity.type
_entity.pdbx_description
1 polymer ?
#
loop_
_entity_poly.entity_id
_entity_poly.type
_entity_poly.pdbx_seq_one_letter_code
_entity_poly.pdbx_strand_id
1 'polypeptide(L)'
;SVHRWEDFPDVRGTINGGLAGEFEKFQRKLAADYLHWQSDIVKEYKREDQFIVHNMDFEWVPFDPRDPFSGYSYGVQPDINHYEVSKCLTLAGTDIYHPTQDQLTGAEIAFGGDSIRSLKQDNYLVSECQAQGFKQWTPYPGQLKLHAYSHLASGALGIMYWNWHSVHNGFEVYWKGVLSHDLKPAAVYHE
;
A
#
# COMPACT_ATOMS: atom_id res chain seq x y z
N SER A 1 14.24 4.62 -36.30
CA SER A 1 13.18 3.82 -35.68
C SER A 1 13.75 2.62 -34.98
N VAL A 2 13.31 2.34 -33.78
CA VAL A 2 13.69 1.17 -33.00
C VAL A 2 12.84 -0.01 -33.46
N HIS A 3 13.46 -1.11 -33.88
CA HIS A 3 12.77 -2.30 -34.41
C HIS A 3 12.94 -3.54 -33.55
N ARG A 4 13.92 -3.53 -32.65
CA ARG A 4 14.21 -4.62 -31.71
C ARG A 4 14.44 -4.05 -30.32
N TRP A 5 14.22 -4.86 -29.31
CA TRP A 5 14.48 -4.48 -27.92
C TRP A 5 15.97 -4.18 -27.67
N GLU A 6 16.87 -4.89 -28.33
CA GLU A 6 18.31 -4.69 -28.22
C GLU A 6 18.75 -3.31 -28.75
N ASP A 7 17.97 -2.73 -29.66
CA ASP A 7 18.23 -1.40 -30.24
C ASP A 7 17.62 -0.27 -29.40
N PHE A 8 16.87 -0.59 -28.33
CA PHE A 8 16.27 0.41 -27.47
C PHE A 8 17.34 1.07 -26.61
N PRO A 9 17.47 2.41 -26.65
CA PRO A 9 18.50 3.10 -25.88
C PRO A 9 18.18 3.08 -24.38
N ASP A 10 19.23 3.09 -23.55
CA ASP A 10 19.07 3.37 -22.13
C ASP A 10 18.55 4.80 -21.95
N VAL A 11 17.34 4.93 -21.44
CA VAL A 11 16.68 6.23 -21.24
C VAL A 11 16.87 6.80 -19.85
N ARG A 12 17.53 6.07 -18.95
CA ARG A 12 17.80 6.50 -17.58
C ARG A 12 18.78 7.68 -17.59
N GLY A 13 18.37 8.79 -16.98
CA GLY A 13 19.19 10.00 -16.91
C GLY A 13 19.41 10.71 -18.24
N THR A 14 18.62 10.44 -19.27
CA THR A 14 18.72 11.13 -20.56
C THR A 14 18.10 12.52 -20.50
N ILE A 15 18.63 13.43 -21.34
CA ILE A 15 18.04 14.77 -21.52
C ILE A 15 16.75 14.69 -22.36
N ASN A 16 16.54 13.62 -23.12
CA ASN A 16 15.35 13.41 -23.93
C ASN A 16 14.17 12.94 -23.06
N GLY A 17 13.51 13.86 -22.41
CA GLY A 17 12.36 13.59 -21.54
C GLY A 17 11.18 12.93 -22.25
N GLY A 18 11.03 13.13 -23.57
CA GLY A 18 9.93 12.51 -24.33
C GLY A 18 10.05 10.98 -24.37
N LEU A 19 11.20 10.44 -24.76
CA LEU A 19 11.42 8.98 -24.81
C LEU A 19 11.42 8.35 -23.42
N ALA A 20 12.04 9.01 -22.43
CA ALA A 20 12.01 8.55 -21.03
C ALA A 20 10.57 8.47 -20.50
N GLY A 21 9.76 9.51 -20.72
CA GLY A 21 8.36 9.53 -20.28
C GLY A 21 7.51 8.44 -20.95
N GLU A 22 7.73 8.15 -22.24
CA GLU A 22 7.03 7.04 -22.91
C GLU A 22 7.46 5.67 -22.36
N PHE A 23 8.73 5.52 -22.00
CA PHE A 23 9.21 4.30 -21.34
C PHE A 23 8.60 4.10 -19.96
N GLU A 24 8.50 5.16 -19.15
CA GLU A 24 7.80 5.12 -17.87
C GLU A 24 6.31 4.76 -18.01
N LYS A 25 5.62 5.34 -18.97
CA LYS A 25 4.23 4.95 -19.27
C LYS A 25 4.12 3.48 -19.66
N PHE A 26 5.06 2.99 -20.46
CA PHE A 26 5.12 1.58 -20.83
C PHE A 26 5.32 0.68 -19.59
N GLN A 27 6.23 1.03 -18.70
CA GLN A 27 6.44 0.28 -17.44
C GLN A 27 5.18 0.26 -16.57
N ARG A 28 4.52 1.42 -16.37
CA ARG A 28 3.25 1.50 -15.65
C ARG A 28 2.15 0.64 -16.30
N LYS A 29 2.11 0.64 -17.63
CA LYS A 29 1.17 -0.19 -18.37
C LYS A 29 1.42 -1.68 -18.16
N LEU A 30 2.67 -2.13 -18.14
CA LEU A 30 2.99 -3.54 -17.89
C LEU A 30 2.49 -4.02 -16.53
N ALA A 31 2.65 -3.20 -15.48
CA ALA A 31 2.15 -3.51 -14.15
C ALA A 31 0.61 -3.65 -14.15
N ALA A 32 -0.08 -2.70 -14.79
CA ALA A 32 -1.54 -2.76 -14.91
C ALA A 32 -2.01 -3.97 -15.72
N ASP A 33 -1.43 -4.22 -16.88
CA ASP A 33 -1.77 -5.36 -17.74
C ASP A 33 -1.58 -6.70 -17.01
N TYR A 34 -0.51 -6.82 -16.22
CA TYR A 34 -0.23 -8.02 -15.45
C TYR A 34 -1.29 -8.28 -14.37
N LEU A 35 -1.67 -7.26 -13.62
CA LEU A 35 -2.73 -7.41 -12.61
C LEU A 35 -4.09 -7.67 -13.25
N HIS A 36 -4.40 -7.03 -14.37
CA HIS A 36 -5.63 -7.31 -15.13
C HIS A 36 -5.68 -8.77 -15.58
N TRP A 37 -4.59 -9.28 -16.13
CA TRP A 37 -4.48 -10.69 -16.53
C TRP A 37 -4.72 -11.65 -15.35
N GLN A 38 -4.09 -11.40 -14.20
CA GLN A 38 -4.32 -12.18 -12.99
C GLN A 38 -5.78 -12.12 -12.53
N SER A 39 -6.35 -10.91 -12.50
CA SER A 39 -7.75 -10.69 -12.13
C SER A 39 -8.71 -11.43 -13.05
N ASP A 40 -8.44 -11.46 -14.36
CA ASP A 40 -9.30 -12.16 -15.31
C ASP A 40 -9.28 -13.67 -15.08
N ILE A 41 -8.12 -14.26 -14.76
CA ILE A 41 -8.04 -15.66 -14.35
C ILE A 41 -8.86 -15.90 -13.07
N VAL A 42 -8.72 -15.04 -12.06
CA VAL A 42 -9.48 -15.20 -10.80
C VAL A 42 -10.99 -15.12 -11.05
N LYS A 43 -11.45 -14.25 -11.96
CA LYS A 43 -12.87 -14.14 -12.32
C LYS A 43 -13.47 -15.43 -12.86
N GLU A 44 -12.68 -16.27 -13.54
CA GLU A 44 -13.14 -17.56 -14.06
C GLU A 44 -13.47 -18.56 -12.95
N TYR A 45 -12.83 -18.43 -11.79
CA TYR A 45 -12.91 -19.42 -10.70
C TYR A 45 -13.62 -18.92 -9.44
N LYS A 46 -13.74 -17.59 -9.26
CA LYS A 46 -14.40 -17.03 -8.09
C LYS A 46 -15.92 -17.25 -8.15
N ARG A 47 -16.57 -17.36 -6.99
CA ARG A 47 -18.02 -17.28 -6.88
C ARG A 47 -18.50 -15.83 -7.03
N GLU A 48 -19.79 -15.65 -7.28
CA GLU A 48 -20.39 -14.30 -7.41
C GLU A 48 -20.28 -13.47 -6.12
N ASP A 49 -20.37 -14.13 -4.96
CA ASP A 49 -20.28 -13.50 -3.64
C ASP A 49 -18.84 -13.09 -3.23
N GLN A 50 -17.83 -13.46 -3.99
CA GLN A 50 -16.43 -13.13 -3.70
C GLN A 50 -16.01 -11.85 -4.44
N PHE A 51 -15.28 -11.01 -3.73
CA PHE A 51 -14.67 -9.80 -4.29
C PHE A 51 -13.20 -10.03 -4.66
N ILE A 52 -12.67 -9.20 -5.54
CA ILE A 52 -11.27 -9.14 -5.90
C ILE A 52 -10.72 -7.82 -5.38
N VAL A 53 -9.69 -7.91 -4.57
CA VAL A 53 -8.98 -6.78 -3.99
C VAL A 53 -7.48 -7.00 -4.17
N HIS A 54 -6.70 -5.93 -4.14
CA HIS A 54 -5.24 -5.99 -4.16
C HIS A 54 -4.68 -4.98 -3.16
N ASN A 55 -3.57 -5.34 -2.53
CA ASN A 55 -2.81 -4.46 -1.65
C ASN A 55 -2.10 -3.42 -2.51
N MET A 56 -2.74 -2.28 -2.69
CA MET A 56 -2.11 -1.15 -3.37
C MET A 56 -1.33 -0.34 -2.35
N ASP A 57 -0.03 -0.31 -2.51
CA ASP A 57 0.86 0.44 -1.64
C ASP A 57 0.84 1.93 -1.98
N PHE A 58 0.97 2.75 -0.95
CA PHE A 58 1.14 4.19 -1.05
C PHE A 58 2.54 4.57 -0.60
N GLU A 59 3.27 5.15 -1.52
CA GLU A 59 4.51 5.82 -1.19
C GLU A 59 4.18 7.19 -0.59
N TRP A 60 4.50 7.35 0.70
CA TRP A 60 4.48 8.64 1.34
C TRP A 60 5.72 9.40 0.90
N VAL A 61 5.56 10.30 -0.08
CA VAL A 61 6.64 11.24 -0.38
C VAL A 61 6.81 12.13 0.85
N PRO A 62 7.97 12.14 1.48
CA PRO A 62 8.19 12.92 2.67
C PRO A 62 8.11 14.39 2.36
N PHE A 63 7.49 15.12 3.25
CA PHE A 63 7.57 16.57 3.25
C PHE A 63 8.96 17.07 3.63
N ASP A 64 9.80 16.24 4.21
CA ASP A 64 11.19 16.55 4.52
C ASP A 64 12.15 15.65 3.73
N PRO A 65 12.79 16.15 2.67
CA PRO A 65 13.76 15.39 1.89
C PRO A 65 15.04 15.02 2.68
N ARG A 66 15.18 15.50 3.90
CA ARG A 66 16.32 15.18 4.80
C ARG A 66 16.01 13.99 5.70
N ASP A 67 14.77 13.52 5.73
CA ASP A 67 14.41 12.31 6.47
C ASP A 67 14.90 11.08 5.71
N PRO A 68 15.87 10.31 6.24
CA PRO A 68 16.39 9.12 5.56
C PRO A 68 15.37 7.98 5.45
N PHE A 69 14.25 8.06 6.17
CA PHE A 69 13.15 7.09 6.08
C PHE A 69 12.03 7.58 5.16
N SER A 70 12.21 8.73 4.59
CA SER A 70 11.30 9.32 3.66
C SER A 70 11.32 8.59 2.32
N GLY A 71 10.17 8.17 1.83
CA GLY A 71 10.07 7.37 0.61
C GLY A 71 10.36 5.88 0.82
N TYR A 72 10.25 5.37 2.05
CA TYR A 72 10.33 3.94 2.30
C TYR A 72 9.04 3.28 1.85
N SER A 73 9.09 2.72 0.66
CA SER A 73 8.13 1.75 0.17
C SER A 73 8.66 0.34 0.41
N TYR A 74 7.76 -0.62 0.61
CA TYR A 74 8.08 -2.04 0.81
C TYR A 74 8.70 -2.69 -0.44
N GLY A 75 9.80 -2.17 -0.92
CA GLY A 75 10.53 -2.71 -2.04
C GLY A 75 10.54 -1.82 -3.28
N VAL A 76 11.11 -2.35 -4.35
CA VAL A 76 11.16 -1.66 -5.64
C VAL A 76 9.75 -1.62 -6.19
N GLN A 77 9.05 -0.55 -5.88
CA GLN A 77 7.77 -0.28 -6.53
C GLN A 77 8.06 0.32 -7.90
N PRO A 78 7.67 -0.33 -8.97
CA PRO A 78 7.57 0.38 -10.22
C PRO A 78 6.55 1.49 -10.00
N ASP A 79 6.83 2.65 -10.53
CA ASP A 79 5.84 3.72 -10.62
C ASP A 79 4.59 3.17 -11.30
N ILE A 80 3.48 3.08 -10.55
CA ILE A 80 2.23 2.49 -11.03
C ILE A 80 1.13 3.53 -11.12
N ASN A 81 0.22 3.33 -12.05
CA ASN A 81 -1.00 4.12 -12.12
C ASN A 81 -2.10 3.40 -11.34
N HIS A 82 -2.33 3.78 -10.09
CA HIS A 82 -3.32 3.18 -9.20
C HIS A 82 -4.73 3.18 -9.81
N TYR A 83 -5.09 4.21 -10.56
CA TYR A 83 -6.39 4.27 -11.22
C TYR A 83 -6.54 3.17 -12.29
N GLU A 84 -5.54 2.99 -13.15
CA GLU A 84 -5.56 1.93 -14.16
C GLU A 84 -5.54 0.54 -13.53
N VAL A 85 -4.69 0.34 -12.52
CA VAL A 85 -4.59 -0.93 -11.78
C VAL A 85 -5.91 -1.27 -11.10
N SER A 86 -6.62 -0.30 -10.51
CA SER A 86 -7.85 -0.54 -9.77
C SER A 86 -9.04 -0.98 -10.67
N LYS A 87 -8.97 -0.76 -11.98
CA LYS A 87 -10.09 -1.07 -12.89
C LYS A 87 -10.50 -2.53 -12.89
N CYS A 88 -9.55 -3.45 -12.72
CA CYS A 88 -9.82 -4.89 -12.70
C CYS A 88 -10.33 -5.41 -11.36
N LEU A 89 -10.21 -4.62 -10.29
CA LEU A 89 -10.64 -4.98 -8.95
C LEU A 89 -12.13 -4.70 -8.76
N THR A 90 -12.79 -5.51 -7.94
CA THR A 90 -14.18 -5.26 -7.54
C THR A 90 -14.26 -4.30 -6.35
N LEU A 91 -13.23 -4.29 -5.52
CA LEU A 91 -13.10 -3.45 -4.35
C LEU A 91 -11.71 -2.82 -4.33
N ALA A 92 -11.61 -1.52 -4.12
CA ALA A 92 -10.33 -0.88 -3.90
C ALA A 92 -9.74 -1.32 -2.56
N GLY A 93 -8.48 -1.71 -2.55
CA GLY A 93 -7.76 -2.10 -1.35
C GLY A 93 -6.46 -1.34 -1.23
N THR A 94 -5.99 -1.17 -0.02
CA THR A 94 -4.72 -0.51 0.24
C THR A 94 -3.92 -1.23 1.30
N ASP A 95 -2.62 -1.27 1.07
CA ASP A 95 -1.60 -1.56 2.05
C ASP A 95 -1.03 -0.19 2.47
N ILE A 96 -1.39 0.27 3.67
CA ILE A 96 -1.08 1.63 4.10
C ILE A 96 -0.60 1.66 5.54
N TYR A 97 0.65 2.09 5.70
CA TYR A 97 1.27 2.28 7.00
C TYR A 97 1.41 3.76 7.29
N HIS A 98 1.04 4.17 8.49
CA HIS A 98 1.02 5.58 8.87
C HIS A 98 2.19 5.94 9.77
N PRO A 99 2.66 7.19 9.69
CA PRO A 99 3.48 7.75 10.76
C PRO A 99 2.80 7.56 12.11
N THR A 100 3.57 7.35 13.15
CA THR A 100 3.09 7.14 14.52
C THR A 100 3.80 8.06 15.48
N GLN A 101 3.44 7.98 16.75
CA GLN A 101 4.04 8.79 17.80
C GLN A 101 3.86 10.28 17.53
N ASP A 102 4.92 11.07 17.68
CA ASP A 102 4.86 12.51 17.49
C ASP A 102 4.78 12.94 16.00
N GLN A 103 4.95 12.00 15.08
CA GLN A 103 4.89 12.25 13.64
C GLN A 103 3.47 12.13 13.07
N LEU A 104 2.53 11.59 13.83
CA LEU A 104 1.14 11.45 13.39
C LEU A 104 0.44 12.79 13.40
N THR A 105 0.00 13.26 12.23
CA THR A 105 -0.75 14.52 12.10
C THR A 105 -2.23 14.30 11.76
N GLY A 106 -2.59 13.13 11.25
CA GLY A 106 -3.93 12.80 10.75
C GLY A 106 -4.16 13.17 9.28
N ALA A 107 -3.39 14.10 8.74
CA ALA A 107 -3.51 14.50 7.33
C ALA A 107 -3.17 13.35 6.38
N GLU A 108 -2.15 12.56 6.72
CA GLU A 108 -1.73 11.38 5.97
C GLU A 108 -2.80 10.28 5.95
N ILE A 109 -3.56 10.11 7.04
CA ILE A 109 -4.64 9.12 7.09
C ILE A 109 -5.79 9.56 6.18
N ALA A 110 -6.20 10.82 6.30
CA ALA A 110 -7.25 11.39 5.46
C ALA A 110 -6.86 11.34 3.98
N PHE A 111 -5.64 11.76 3.64
CA PHE A 111 -5.14 11.71 2.26
C PHE A 111 -5.13 10.29 1.70
N GLY A 112 -4.62 9.32 2.46
CA GLY A 112 -4.60 7.92 2.05
C GLY A 112 -6.01 7.36 1.83
N GLY A 113 -6.91 7.55 2.79
CA GLY A 113 -8.28 7.09 2.70
C GLY A 113 -9.04 7.70 1.51
N ASP A 114 -8.96 9.00 1.34
CA ASP A 114 -9.64 9.70 0.25
C ASP A 114 -9.04 9.34 -1.12
N SER A 115 -7.72 9.14 -1.19
CA SER A 115 -7.03 8.70 -2.41
C SER A 115 -7.53 7.32 -2.86
N ILE A 116 -7.60 6.34 -1.96
CA ILE A 116 -8.10 5.00 -2.27
C ILE A 116 -9.57 5.03 -2.66
N ARG A 117 -10.39 5.75 -1.90
CA ARG A 117 -11.81 5.89 -2.22
C ARG A 117 -12.03 6.49 -3.60
N SER A 118 -11.21 7.44 -4.00
CA SER A 118 -11.33 8.12 -5.30
C SER A 118 -11.12 7.18 -6.49
N LEU A 119 -10.37 6.08 -6.33
CA LEU A 119 -10.04 5.16 -7.42
C LEU A 119 -11.28 4.49 -8.02
N LYS A 120 -12.26 4.16 -7.19
CA LYS A 120 -13.52 3.55 -7.61
C LYS A 120 -14.75 4.39 -7.27
N GLN A 121 -14.57 5.55 -6.64
CA GLN A 121 -15.64 6.43 -6.15
C GLN A 121 -16.62 5.68 -5.22
N ASP A 122 -16.09 4.72 -4.46
CA ASP A 122 -16.83 3.85 -3.56
C ASP A 122 -15.99 3.54 -2.32
N ASN A 123 -16.61 2.90 -1.35
CA ASN A 123 -15.95 2.45 -0.13
C ASN A 123 -14.81 1.48 -0.46
N TYR A 124 -13.84 1.38 0.45
CA TYR A 124 -12.60 0.65 0.22
C TYR A 124 -12.23 -0.26 1.41
N LEU A 125 -11.22 -1.08 1.23
CA LEU A 125 -10.68 -1.94 2.27
C LEU A 125 -9.24 -1.51 2.60
N VAL A 126 -8.93 -1.35 3.89
CA VAL A 126 -7.56 -1.33 4.35
C VAL A 126 -7.13 -2.78 4.51
N SER A 127 -6.46 -3.30 3.48
CA SER A 127 -6.06 -4.72 3.43
C SER A 127 -4.81 -5.00 4.24
N GLU A 128 -4.05 -3.95 4.60
CA GLU A 128 -2.92 -4.05 5.50
C GLU A 128 -2.59 -2.70 6.13
N CYS A 129 -2.40 -2.69 7.45
CA CYS A 129 -1.78 -1.60 8.17
C CYS A 129 -1.12 -2.11 9.45
N GLN A 130 -0.25 -1.30 10.06
CA GLN A 130 0.46 -1.72 11.27
C GLN A 130 -0.46 -1.99 12.46
N ALA A 131 -0.22 -3.10 13.15
CA ALA A 131 -0.73 -3.31 14.52
C ALA A 131 0.17 -2.58 15.52
N GLN A 132 1.46 -2.86 15.51
CA GLN A 132 2.46 -2.18 16.31
C GLN A 132 3.69 -1.77 15.48
N GLY A 133 4.11 -2.61 14.54
CA GLY A 133 5.35 -2.42 13.80
C GLY A 133 6.60 -2.63 14.67
N PHE A 134 7.64 -1.91 14.35
CA PHE A 134 8.89 -1.86 15.12
C PHE A 134 9.11 -0.43 15.66
N LYS A 135 10.18 -0.20 16.39
CA LYS A 135 10.38 0.93 17.31
C LYS A 135 9.76 2.27 16.88
N GLN A 136 10.09 2.77 15.69
CA GLN A 136 9.61 4.08 15.19
C GLN A 136 8.18 4.04 14.63
N TRP A 137 7.59 2.86 14.51
CA TRP A 137 6.26 2.64 13.94
C TRP A 137 5.26 2.15 15.00
N THR A 138 5.72 1.99 16.25
CA THR A 138 4.85 1.58 17.35
C THR A 138 3.95 2.74 17.74
N PRO A 139 2.63 2.61 17.63
CA PRO A 139 1.70 3.66 18.02
C PRO A 139 1.77 3.99 19.51
N TYR A 140 1.56 5.26 19.86
CA TYR A 140 1.21 5.62 21.22
C TYR A 140 -0.20 5.11 21.57
N PRO A 141 -0.52 4.93 22.86
CA PRO A 141 -1.87 4.54 23.27
C PRO A 141 -2.95 5.41 22.63
N GLY A 142 -3.95 4.78 22.04
CA GLY A 142 -5.05 5.42 21.33
C GLY A 142 -4.80 5.75 19.85
N GLN A 143 -3.55 5.71 19.38
CA GLN A 143 -3.26 6.03 17.98
C GLN A 143 -3.74 4.95 17.01
N LEU A 144 -3.67 3.68 17.38
CA LEU A 144 -4.18 2.61 16.53
C LEU A 144 -5.69 2.74 16.35
N LYS A 145 -6.39 3.03 17.42
CA LYS A 145 -7.83 3.35 17.39
C LYS A 145 -8.12 4.58 16.52
N LEU A 146 -7.30 5.63 16.63
CA LEU A 146 -7.43 6.83 15.80
C LEU A 146 -7.27 6.50 14.32
N HIS A 147 -6.27 5.70 13.93
CA HIS A 147 -6.09 5.22 12.55
C HIS A 147 -7.34 4.51 12.05
N ALA A 148 -7.85 3.56 12.84
CA ALA A 148 -9.03 2.78 12.47
C ALA A 148 -10.26 3.67 12.23
N TYR A 149 -10.60 4.52 13.19
CA TYR A 149 -11.77 5.38 13.06
C TYR A 149 -11.63 6.44 11.98
N SER A 150 -10.42 6.92 11.71
CA SER A 150 -10.18 7.86 10.62
C SER A 150 -10.40 7.19 9.26
N HIS A 151 -9.93 5.95 9.07
CA HIS A 151 -10.22 5.19 7.86
C HIS A 151 -11.71 4.88 7.70
N LEU A 152 -12.38 4.46 8.78
CA LEU A 152 -13.82 4.24 8.75
C LEU A 152 -14.59 5.51 8.39
N ALA A 153 -14.19 6.66 8.92
CA ALA A 153 -14.76 7.96 8.58
C ALA A 153 -14.56 8.35 7.11
N SER A 154 -13.44 7.94 6.51
CA SER A 154 -13.17 8.11 5.07
C SER A 154 -13.85 7.06 4.18
N GLY A 155 -14.56 6.09 4.76
CA GLY A 155 -15.36 5.10 4.03
C GLY A 155 -14.71 3.72 3.91
N ALA A 156 -13.75 3.38 4.75
CA ALA A 156 -13.25 2.01 4.81
C ALA A 156 -14.34 1.05 5.29
N LEU A 157 -14.47 -0.09 4.63
CA LEU A 157 -15.38 -1.19 5.00
C LEU A 157 -14.80 -2.07 6.12
N GLY A 158 -13.51 -2.06 6.26
CA GLY A 158 -12.79 -2.85 7.25
C GLY A 158 -11.31 -2.54 7.22
N ILE A 159 -10.62 -3.00 8.26
CA ILE A 159 -9.20 -2.81 8.46
C ILE A 159 -8.59 -4.13 8.87
N MET A 160 -7.57 -4.56 8.14
CA MET A 160 -6.77 -5.73 8.46
C MET A 160 -5.40 -5.28 8.95
N TYR A 161 -5.00 -5.84 10.08
CA TYR A 161 -3.75 -5.46 10.72
C TYR A 161 -2.62 -6.42 10.35
N TRP A 162 -1.49 -5.89 10.02
CA TRP A 162 -0.22 -6.60 10.01
C TRP A 162 0.45 -6.44 11.38
N ASN A 163 0.35 -7.45 12.27
CA ASN A 163 -0.39 -8.69 12.10
C ASN A 163 -1.03 -9.11 13.43
N TRP A 164 -1.74 -10.24 13.45
CA TRP A 164 -2.41 -10.71 14.66
C TRP A 164 -1.41 -11.03 15.79
N HIS A 165 -0.41 -11.86 15.53
CA HIS A 165 0.66 -12.13 16.47
C HIS A 165 2.01 -11.71 15.89
N SER A 166 2.94 -11.35 16.77
CA SER A 166 4.31 -11.00 16.36
C SER A 166 4.94 -12.15 15.57
N VAL A 167 5.65 -11.81 14.50
CA VAL A 167 6.17 -12.79 13.54
C VAL A 167 7.28 -13.62 14.19
N HIS A 168 7.15 -14.95 14.15
CA HIS A 168 8.09 -15.87 14.77
C HIS A 168 9.14 -16.43 13.83
N ASN A 169 8.80 -16.52 12.54
CA ASN A 169 9.62 -17.15 11.52
C ASN A 169 9.69 -16.25 10.27
N GLY A 170 10.77 -16.37 9.53
CA GLY A 170 10.97 -15.66 8.30
C GLY A 170 11.81 -14.39 8.47
N PHE A 171 11.79 -13.54 7.48
CA PHE A 171 12.62 -12.34 7.42
C PHE A 171 12.13 -11.24 8.38
N GLU A 172 10.81 -11.13 8.60
CA GLU A 172 10.16 -10.03 9.32
C GLU A 172 9.91 -10.33 10.80
N VAL A 173 10.76 -11.09 11.45
CA VAL A 173 10.63 -11.46 12.88
C VAL A 173 10.64 -10.26 13.84
N TYR A 174 11.01 -9.09 13.38
CA TYR A 174 10.96 -7.83 14.12
C TYR A 174 9.57 -7.19 14.18
N TRP A 175 8.62 -7.63 13.34
CA TRP A 175 7.27 -7.10 13.34
C TRP A 175 6.48 -7.56 14.55
N LYS A 176 5.99 -6.59 15.32
CA LYS A 176 5.12 -6.79 16.46
C LYS A 176 3.66 -6.76 16.04
N GLY A 177 2.96 -7.83 16.36
CA GLY A 177 1.52 -7.94 16.13
C GLY A 177 0.69 -7.43 17.31
N VAL A 178 -0.60 -7.66 17.26
CA VAL A 178 -1.54 -7.41 18.35
C VAL A 178 -1.19 -8.26 19.57
N LEU A 179 -0.75 -9.51 19.34
CA LEU A 179 -0.14 -10.36 20.35
C LEU A 179 1.38 -10.28 20.28
N SER A 180 2.02 -10.34 21.43
CA SER A 180 3.48 -10.39 21.55
C SER A 180 4.08 -11.69 21.02
N HIS A 181 5.41 -11.80 21.00
CA HIS A 181 6.10 -13.02 20.58
C HIS A 181 5.83 -14.23 21.49
N ASP A 182 5.46 -14.02 22.73
CA ASP A 182 5.00 -15.07 23.64
C ASP A 182 3.47 -15.25 23.64
N LEU A 183 2.80 -14.75 22.60
CA LEU A 183 1.36 -14.87 22.35
C LEU A 183 0.46 -14.26 23.43
N LYS A 184 0.98 -13.30 24.19
CA LYS A 184 0.19 -12.55 25.17
C LYS A 184 -0.37 -11.28 24.54
N PRO A 185 -1.54 -10.82 25.02
CA PRO A 185 -2.07 -9.52 24.61
C PRO A 185 -1.06 -8.40 24.84
N ALA A 186 -0.74 -7.66 23.79
CA ALA A 186 0.01 -6.41 23.90
C ALA A 186 -0.93 -5.26 24.30
N ALA A 187 -0.39 -4.08 24.59
CA ALA A 187 -1.19 -2.92 25.00
C ALA A 187 -2.28 -2.58 23.97
N VAL A 188 -1.95 -2.63 22.69
CA VAL A 188 -2.87 -2.36 21.57
C VAL A 188 -4.03 -3.35 21.43
N TYR A 189 -3.96 -4.52 22.08
CA TYR A 189 -5.06 -5.48 22.12
C TYR A 189 -6.28 -4.92 22.86
N HIS A 190 -6.07 -4.02 23.77
CA HIS A 190 -7.10 -3.46 24.65
C HIS A 190 -7.68 -2.12 24.14
N GLU A 191 -7.21 -1.62 23.00
CA GLU A 191 -7.72 -0.41 22.35
C GLU A 191 -8.93 -0.70 21.45
#